data_565e3ef4793219501c116abc5b4bbdf9
#
_entry.id   565e3ef4793219501c116abc5b4bbdf9
#
_cell.length_a   1.000
_cell.length_b   1.000
_cell.length_c   1.000
_cell.angle_alpha   90.00
_cell.angle_beta   90.00
_cell.angle_gamma   90.00
#
_symmetry.space_group_name_H-M   'P 1'
#
loop_
_entity.id
_entity.type
_entity.pdbx_description
1 polymer ?
#
loop_
_entity_poly.entity_id
_entity_poly.type
_entity_poly.pdbx_seq_one_letter_code
_entity_poly.pdbx_strand_id
1 'polypeptide(L)'
;MKGFKNKVALITGSSQGIGKAIALELAKNGCVIVLNGRKQDKLEIVKSEIEKLGGTAHAIAADVSNFSETQHLIQQTIERCGKLDFLINNVGVSSRGNISELHPDVLQQVFASNVNGCIFPTQLALAELRKSKGSVIFISSLAAIHGLPGLAPYSASKMALQAFAEALRIEEHEHQIHVGVLRVAKTAIEHQKQTVGANGQLQTLKARTNEKVLSMERVAQDCLKLIENRRFTNTQTILGKINLLLNRISPLLVERILIKNIHRFKEESQ
;
A
#
# COMPACT_ATOMS: atom_id res chain seq x y z
N MET A 1 -21.64 0.88 5.02
CA MET A 1 -20.88 -0.06 5.89
C MET A 1 -20.99 0.41 7.33
N LYS A 2 -21.26 -0.49 8.27
CA LYS A 2 -21.33 -0.15 9.70
C LYS A 2 -19.91 -0.12 10.27
N GLY A 3 -19.58 0.88 11.09
CA GLY A 3 -18.28 0.91 11.82
C GLY A 3 -17.26 1.94 11.36
N PHE A 4 -17.55 2.74 10.35
CA PHE A 4 -16.61 3.77 9.84
C PHE A 4 -16.96 5.21 10.28
N LYS A 5 -18.23 5.47 10.62
CA LYS A 5 -18.68 6.81 11.01
C LYS A 5 -17.92 7.36 12.23
N ASN A 6 -17.42 8.57 12.12
CA ASN A 6 -16.62 9.27 13.15
C ASN A 6 -15.29 8.56 13.50
N LYS A 7 -14.81 7.63 12.69
CA LYS A 7 -13.48 7.04 12.79
C LYS A 7 -12.45 7.92 12.10
N VAL A 8 -11.23 7.93 12.59
CA VAL A 8 -10.11 8.67 12.00
C VAL A 8 -9.21 7.69 11.25
N ALA A 9 -8.96 7.98 9.98
CA ALA A 9 -8.12 7.17 9.10
C ALA A 9 -6.94 7.98 8.55
N LEU A 10 -5.72 7.55 8.85
CA LEU A 10 -4.51 8.05 8.20
C LEU A 10 -4.14 7.14 7.03
N ILE A 11 -4.03 7.73 5.83
CA ILE A 11 -3.68 7.01 4.61
C ILE A 11 -2.36 7.57 4.06
N THR A 12 -1.28 6.78 4.09
CA THR A 12 -0.01 7.19 3.52
C THR A 12 -0.05 7.12 1.98
N GLY A 13 0.59 8.09 1.30
CA GLY A 13 0.59 8.13 -0.16
C GLY A 13 -0.80 8.32 -0.78
N SER A 14 -1.62 9.17 -0.18
CA SER A 14 -3.03 9.38 -0.58
C SER A 14 -3.27 10.55 -1.53
N SER A 15 -2.22 11.15 -2.10
CA SER A 15 -2.36 12.25 -3.07
C SER A 15 -2.84 11.80 -4.45
N GLN A 16 -2.81 10.50 -4.74
CA GLN A 16 -3.22 9.91 -6.03
C GLN A 16 -3.45 8.41 -5.91
N GLY A 17 -3.94 7.77 -6.98
CA GLY A 17 -4.00 6.32 -7.12
C GLY A 17 -4.84 5.62 -6.06
N ILE A 18 -4.37 4.45 -5.64
CA ILE A 18 -5.05 3.59 -4.67
C ILE A 18 -5.28 4.32 -3.34
N GLY A 19 -4.28 5.07 -2.85
CA GLY A 19 -4.41 5.81 -1.59
C GLY A 19 -5.50 6.87 -1.64
N LYS A 20 -5.58 7.64 -2.73
CA LYS A 20 -6.68 8.59 -2.98
C LYS A 20 -8.04 7.88 -3.02
N ALA A 21 -8.14 6.78 -3.77
CA ALA A 21 -9.39 6.03 -3.87
C ALA A 21 -9.86 5.49 -2.51
N ILE A 22 -8.95 4.98 -1.68
CA ILE A 22 -9.26 4.53 -0.31
C ILE A 22 -9.71 5.71 0.56
N ALA A 23 -9.05 6.87 0.46
CA ALA A 23 -9.41 8.06 1.21
C ALA A 23 -10.83 8.54 0.87
N LEU A 24 -11.16 8.62 -0.42
CA LEU A 24 -12.50 9.00 -0.89
C LEU A 24 -13.57 8.00 -0.42
N GLU A 25 -13.29 6.70 -0.50
CA GLU A 25 -14.25 5.68 -0.11
C GLU A 25 -14.49 5.65 1.41
N LEU A 26 -13.43 5.84 2.24
CA LEU A 26 -13.57 5.99 3.69
C LEU A 26 -14.34 7.25 4.06
N ALA A 27 -14.08 8.38 3.37
CA ALA A 27 -14.81 9.63 3.58
C ALA A 27 -16.32 9.47 3.30
N LYS A 28 -16.69 8.82 2.20
CA LYS A 28 -18.11 8.50 1.87
C LYS A 28 -18.79 7.66 2.96
N ASN A 29 -18.01 6.88 3.71
CA ASN A 29 -18.53 6.08 4.83
C ASN A 29 -18.43 6.80 6.18
N GLY A 30 -18.14 8.13 6.18
CA GLY A 30 -18.18 8.99 7.36
C GLY A 30 -16.93 9.00 8.22
N CYS A 31 -15.78 8.53 7.70
CA CYS A 31 -14.49 8.71 8.36
C CYS A 31 -13.99 10.16 8.23
N VAL A 32 -13.29 10.64 9.26
CA VAL A 32 -12.37 11.77 9.16
C VAL A 32 -11.07 11.26 8.54
N ILE A 33 -10.61 11.93 7.50
CA ILE A 33 -9.47 11.47 6.71
C ILE A 33 -8.24 12.32 7.01
N VAL A 34 -7.11 11.67 7.28
CA VAL A 34 -5.80 12.32 7.26
C VAL A 34 -5.05 11.85 6.02
N LEU A 35 -4.86 12.78 5.11
CA LEU A 35 -4.15 12.57 3.85
C LEU A 35 -2.65 12.82 4.08
N ASN A 36 -1.83 11.91 3.59
CA ASN A 36 -0.38 12.06 3.62
C ASN A 36 0.26 11.80 2.25
N GLY A 37 1.31 12.56 1.98
CA GLY A 37 2.17 12.47 0.81
C GLY A 37 3.24 13.55 0.89
N ARG A 38 4.18 13.58 -0.05
CA ARG A 38 5.31 14.53 -0.02
C ARG A 38 4.99 15.94 -0.53
N LYS A 39 3.88 16.11 -1.27
CA LYS A 39 3.51 17.37 -1.92
C LYS A 39 2.19 17.89 -1.38
N GLN A 40 2.23 18.98 -0.62
CA GLN A 40 1.06 19.58 0.03
C GLN A 40 -0.02 20.00 -0.98
N ASP A 41 0.38 20.61 -2.10
CA ASP A 41 -0.52 21.05 -3.16
C ASP A 41 -1.41 19.91 -3.69
N LYS A 42 -0.82 18.73 -3.91
CA LYS A 42 -1.57 17.55 -4.35
C LYS A 42 -2.52 16.99 -3.29
N LEU A 43 -2.15 17.10 -2.02
CA LEU A 43 -3.01 16.68 -0.91
C LEU A 43 -4.20 17.61 -0.74
N GLU A 44 -4.02 18.92 -0.92
CA GLU A 44 -5.11 19.91 -0.84
C GLU A 44 -6.16 19.71 -1.95
N ILE A 45 -5.75 19.25 -3.14
CA ILE A 45 -6.69 18.86 -4.20
C ILE A 45 -7.59 17.75 -3.73
N VAL A 46 -7.02 16.66 -3.17
CA VAL A 46 -7.79 15.50 -2.68
C VAL A 46 -8.66 15.89 -1.47
N LYS A 47 -8.14 16.72 -0.58
CA LYS A 47 -8.90 17.27 0.55
C LYS A 47 -10.13 18.01 0.06
N SER A 48 -9.97 18.92 -0.90
CA SER A 48 -11.09 19.67 -1.49
C SER A 48 -12.14 18.76 -2.15
N GLU A 49 -11.70 17.65 -2.78
CA GLU A 49 -12.63 16.64 -3.32
C GLU A 49 -13.45 15.97 -2.21
N ILE A 50 -12.82 15.61 -1.09
CA ILE A 50 -13.50 15.03 0.07
C ILE A 50 -14.48 16.00 0.68
N GLU A 51 -14.10 17.27 0.86
CA GLU A 51 -14.94 18.32 1.43
C GLU A 51 -16.17 18.62 0.54
N LYS A 52 -16.01 18.62 -0.78
CA LYS A 52 -17.13 18.73 -1.74
C LYS A 52 -18.12 17.57 -1.64
N LEU A 53 -17.70 16.40 -1.18
CA LEU A 53 -18.55 15.26 -0.91
C LEU A 53 -19.20 15.29 0.50
N GLY A 54 -18.97 16.39 1.26
CA GLY A 54 -19.48 16.52 2.63
C GLY A 54 -18.63 15.80 3.69
N GLY A 55 -17.44 15.31 3.33
CA GLY A 55 -16.51 14.66 4.24
C GLY A 55 -15.58 15.66 4.95
N THR A 56 -14.82 15.18 5.92
CA THR A 56 -13.80 15.94 6.63
C THR A 56 -12.42 15.38 6.32
N ALA A 57 -11.47 16.23 5.92
CA ALA A 57 -10.11 15.81 5.64
C ALA A 57 -9.06 16.82 6.12
N HIS A 58 -7.91 16.30 6.54
CA HIS A 58 -6.71 17.06 6.88
C HIS A 58 -5.57 16.63 5.95
N ALA A 59 -4.83 17.56 5.41
CA ALA A 59 -3.68 17.33 4.56
C ALA A 59 -2.39 17.58 5.35
N ILE A 60 -1.49 16.60 5.41
CA ILE A 60 -0.21 16.68 6.12
C ILE A 60 0.89 16.15 5.21
N ALA A 61 1.76 17.03 4.74
CA ALA A 61 2.92 16.65 3.95
C ALA A 61 4.01 16.06 4.84
N ALA A 62 4.49 14.86 4.48
CA ALA A 62 5.62 14.20 5.13
C ALA A 62 6.14 13.07 4.24
N ASP A 63 7.44 12.84 4.25
CA ASP A 63 8.04 11.62 3.70
C ASP A 63 8.07 10.53 4.78
N VAL A 64 7.19 9.54 4.66
CA VAL A 64 7.08 8.45 5.63
C VAL A 64 8.27 7.48 5.64
N SER A 65 9.21 7.60 4.71
CA SER A 65 10.51 6.92 4.77
C SER A 65 11.51 7.61 5.71
N ASN A 66 11.20 8.84 6.14
CA ASN A 66 11.94 9.60 7.15
C ASN A 66 11.25 9.47 8.51
N PHE A 67 11.99 9.00 9.52
CA PHE A 67 11.42 8.75 10.84
C PHE A 67 10.93 10.02 11.53
N SER A 68 11.70 11.12 11.49
CA SER A 68 11.33 12.39 12.14
C SER A 68 10.10 13.03 11.48
N GLU A 69 10.01 13.00 10.15
CA GLU A 69 8.83 13.50 9.44
C GLU A 69 7.60 12.64 9.74
N THR A 70 7.78 11.32 9.86
CA THR A 70 6.71 10.41 10.26
C THR A 70 6.24 10.66 11.69
N GLN A 71 7.15 10.94 12.60
CA GLN A 71 6.82 11.30 13.98
C GLN A 71 5.96 12.57 14.01
N HIS A 72 6.35 13.60 13.26
CA HIS A 72 5.56 14.82 13.12
C HIS A 72 4.17 14.55 12.50
N LEU A 73 4.08 13.71 11.47
CA LEU A 73 2.82 13.30 10.86
C LEU A 73 1.85 12.68 11.89
N ILE A 74 2.32 11.73 12.69
CA ILE A 74 1.50 11.07 13.72
C ILE A 74 1.08 12.08 14.80
N GLN A 75 2.01 12.91 15.28
CA GLN A 75 1.71 13.96 16.26
C GLN A 75 0.63 14.91 15.74
N GLN A 76 0.78 15.46 14.53
CA GLN A 76 -0.21 16.34 13.91
C GLN A 76 -1.56 15.65 13.68
N THR A 77 -1.56 14.35 13.39
CA THR A 77 -2.80 13.56 13.27
C THR A 77 -3.57 13.56 14.59
N ILE A 78 -2.88 13.31 15.70
CA ILE A 78 -3.51 13.26 17.02
C ILE A 78 -3.93 14.65 17.50
N GLU A 79 -3.10 15.67 17.29
CA GLU A 79 -3.43 17.06 17.65
C GLU A 79 -4.71 17.55 16.95
N ARG A 80 -4.88 17.21 15.64
CA ARG A 80 -6.03 17.67 14.86
C ARG A 80 -7.29 16.82 15.02
N CYS A 81 -7.13 15.52 15.24
CA CYS A 81 -8.26 14.58 15.23
C CYS A 81 -8.55 13.93 16.60
N GLY A 82 -7.68 14.10 17.60
CA GLY A 82 -7.82 13.57 18.96
C GLY A 82 -7.61 12.05 19.09
N LYS A 83 -7.51 11.30 17.97
CA LYS A 83 -7.35 9.85 17.94
C LYS A 83 -6.89 9.33 16.59
N LEU A 84 -6.56 8.05 16.53
CA LEU A 84 -6.34 7.31 15.29
C LEU A 84 -7.02 5.94 15.38
N ASP A 85 -7.90 5.62 14.45
CA ASP A 85 -8.61 4.35 14.40
C ASP A 85 -8.05 3.43 13.30
N PHE A 86 -7.66 3.99 12.14
CA PHE A 86 -7.16 3.22 11.01
C PHE A 86 -5.88 3.82 10.45
N LEU A 87 -4.85 2.99 10.33
CA LEU A 87 -3.63 3.32 9.58
C LEU A 87 -3.59 2.48 8.31
N ILE A 88 -3.58 3.13 7.15
CA ILE A 88 -3.45 2.48 5.86
C ILE A 88 -2.08 2.78 5.26
N ASN A 89 -1.17 1.82 5.36
CA ASN A 89 0.16 1.88 4.77
C ASN A 89 0.08 1.57 3.28
N ASN A 90 -0.04 2.63 2.47
CA ASN A 90 -0.21 2.51 1.03
C ASN A 90 1.02 2.98 0.24
N VAL A 91 1.93 3.75 0.83
CA VAL A 91 3.16 4.21 0.14
C VAL A 91 3.91 3.04 -0.45
N GLY A 92 4.43 3.24 -1.65
CA GLY A 92 5.31 2.30 -2.30
C GLY A 92 5.59 2.66 -3.75
N VAL A 93 6.80 2.35 -4.16
CA VAL A 93 7.28 2.50 -5.54
C VAL A 93 7.60 1.12 -6.12
N SER A 94 7.39 0.94 -7.42
CA SER A 94 7.88 -0.24 -8.12
C SER A 94 9.28 0.03 -8.67
N SER A 95 10.02 -1.05 -8.99
CA SER A 95 11.27 -0.96 -9.74
C SER A 95 11.18 -1.82 -11.01
N ARG A 96 12.04 -1.53 -11.97
CA ARG A 96 12.19 -2.27 -13.22
C ARG A 96 13.67 -2.52 -13.50
N GLY A 97 14.01 -3.73 -13.92
CA GLY A 97 15.36 -4.14 -14.32
C GLY A 97 15.77 -5.49 -13.74
N ASN A 98 16.64 -6.19 -14.46
CA ASN A 98 17.23 -7.43 -13.98
C ASN A 98 18.24 -7.15 -12.86
N ILE A 99 18.43 -8.09 -11.94
CA ILE A 99 19.32 -7.92 -10.78
C ILE A 99 20.74 -7.53 -11.22
N SER A 100 21.22 -8.10 -12.33
CA SER A 100 22.56 -7.80 -12.86
C SER A 100 22.75 -6.38 -13.37
N GLU A 101 21.66 -5.64 -13.62
CA GLU A 101 21.65 -4.30 -14.20
C GLU A 101 21.30 -3.22 -13.18
N LEU A 102 20.87 -3.63 -11.97
CA LEU A 102 20.39 -2.70 -10.97
C LEU A 102 21.52 -1.88 -10.35
N HIS A 103 21.37 -0.56 -10.39
CA HIS A 103 22.21 0.31 -9.59
C HIS A 103 21.93 0.04 -8.09
N PRO A 104 22.96 0.02 -7.21
CA PRO A 104 22.80 -0.27 -5.78
C PRO A 104 21.73 0.59 -5.09
N ASP A 105 21.59 1.85 -5.45
CA ASP A 105 20.62 2.78 -4.87
C ASP A 105 19.15 2.37 -5.14
N VAL A 106 18.89 1.60 -6.20
CA VAL A 106 17.52 1.15 -6.51
C VAL A 106 16.96 0.30 -5.38
N LEU A 107 17.77 -0.62 -4.85
CA LEU A 107 17.37 -1.46 -3.72
C LEU A 107 17.08 -0.60 -2.48
N GLN A 108 17.97 0.33 -2.16
CA GLN A 108 17.81 1.23 -1.01
C GLN A 108 16.56 2.10 -1.14
N GLN A 109 16.32 2.73 -2.30
CA GLN A 109 15.14 3.55 -2.57
C GLN A 109 13.85 2.76 -2.43
N VAL A 110 13.79 1.55 -3.00
CA VAL A 110 12.60 0.70 -2.94
C VAL A 110 12.31 0.26 -1.50
N PHE A 111 13.35 -0.16 -0.75
CA PHE A 111 13.17 -0.58 0.64
C PHE A 111 12.85 0.59 1.56
N ALA A 112 13.50 1.73 1.42
CA ALA A 112 13.18 2.94 2.18
C ALA A 112 11.70 3.34 1.97
N SER A 113 11.24 3.39 0.72
CA SER A 113 9.86 3.74 0.42
C SER A 113 8.86 2.67 0.89
N ASN A 114 9.09 1.40 0.52
CA ASN A 114 8.07 0.35 0.64
C ASN A 114 8.06 -0.33 2.02
N VAL A 115 9.22 -0.40 2.67
CA VAL A 115 9.37 -1.06 3.98
C VAL A 115 9.39 -0.02 5.08
N ASN A 116 10.41 0.88 5.11
CA ASN A 116 10.48 1.90 6.16
C ASN A 116 9.24 2.79 6.14
N GLY A 117 8.78 3.21 4.94
CA GLY A 117 7.56 4.01 4.77
C GLY A 117 6.25 3.34 5.21
N CYS A 118 6.27 2.05 5.56
CA CYS A 118 5.17 1.34 6.18
C CYS A 118 5.43 1.06 7.67
N ILE A 119 6.68 0.74 8.04
CA ILE A 119 7.02 0.34 9.40
C ILE A 119 7.09 1.54 10.34
N PHE A 120 7.69 2.66 9.93
CA PHE A 120 7.77 3.87 10.77
C PHE A 120 6.39 4.41 11.15
N PRO A 121 5.43 4.61 10.22
CA PRO A 121 4.07 5.01 10.60
C PRO A 121 3.40 4.00 11.51
N THR A 122 3.60 2.69 11.26
CA THR A 122 3.02 1.64 12.10
C THR A 122 3.57 1.72 13.53
N GLN A 123 4.89 1.73 13.71
CA GLN A 123 5.54 1.80 15.01
C GLN A 123 5.08 3.01 15.82
N LEU A 124 5.06 4.18 15.17
CA LEU A 124 4.70 5.45 15.84
C LEU A 124 3.21 5.57 16.14
N ALA A 125 2.34 4.86 15.40
CA ALA A 125 0.90 4.89 15.61
C ALA A 125 0.39 3.86 16.62
N LEU A 126 1.19 2.85 17.02
CA LEU A 126 0.72 1.74 17.86
C LEU A 126 0.05 2.18 19.15
N ALA A 127 0.61 3.18 19.84
CA ALA A 127 0.05 3.66 21.09
C ALA A 127 -1.42 4.14 20.94
N GLU A 128 -1.71 4.86 19.87
CA GLU A 128 -3.06 5.36 19.60
C GLU A 128 -3.98 4.26 19.04
N LEU A 129 -3.46 3.37 18.22
CA LEU A 129 -4.20 2.23 17.70
C LEU A 129 -4.57 1.21 18.80
N ARG A 130 -3.75 1.07 19.86
CA ARG A 130 -4.09 0.28 21.05
C ARG A 130 -5.28 0.87 21.80
N LYS A 131 -5.32 2.21 21.99
CA LYS A 131 -6.45 2.90 22.65
C LYS A 131 -7.76 2.70 21.89
N SER A 132 -7.72 2.76 20.56
CA SER A 132 -8.91 2.64 19.70
C SER A 132 -9.28 1.21 19.36
N LYS A 133 -8.44 0.20 19.68
CA LYS A 133 -8.49 -1.19 19.16
C LYS A 133 -8.59 -1.18 17.65
N GLY A 134 -7.77 -0.36 17.03
CA GLY A 134 -7.84 0.05 15.64
C GLY A 134 -7.37 -1.00 14.64
N SER A 135 -7.07 -0.53 13.42
CA SER A 135 -6.58 -1.40 12.35
C SER A 135 -5.33 -0.84 11.68
N VAL A 136 -4.37 -1.70 11.41
CA VAL A 136 -3.21 -1.44 10.53
C VAL A 136 -3.39 -2.24 9.25
N ILE A 137 -3.42 -1.56 8.10
CA ILE A 137 -3.56 -2.21 6.79
C ILE A 137 -2.31 -1.95 5.96
N PHE A 138 -1.73 -3.01 5.42
CA PHE A 138 -0.63 -2.95 4.48
C PHE A 138 -1.14 -3.19 3.06
N ILE A 139 -0.96 -2.20 2.18
CA ILE A 139 -1.24 -2.36 0.75
C ILE A 139 -0.03 -3.05 0.10
N SER A 140 -0.21 -4.34 -0.12
CA SER A 140 0.78 -5.23 -0.72
C SER A 140 0.44 -5.49 -2.20
N SER A 141 0.99 -6.53 -2.79
CA SER A 141 0.84 -6.87 -4.21
C SER A 141 0.79 -8.38 -4.41
N LEU A 142 0.24 -8.84 -5.52
CA LEU A 142 0.44 -10.22 -5.97
C LEU A 142 1.93 -10.55 -6.22
N ALA A 143 2.76 -9.53 -6.46
CA ALA A 143 4.22 -9.67 -6.54
C ALA A 143 4.87 -10.09 -5.20
N ALA A 144 4.13 -10.07 -4.08
CA ALA A 144 4.57 -10.61 -2.79
C ALA A 144 4.37 -12.13 -2.66
N ILE A 145 3.79 -12.80 -3.66
CA ILE A 145 3.57 -14.25 -3.62
C ILE A 145 4.83 -15.00 -4.04
N HIS A 146 5.52 -14.49 -5.07
CA HIS A 146 6.75 -15.08 -5.62
C HIS A 146 7.63 -13.96 -6.18
N GLY A 147 8.97 -14.15 -6.14
CA GLY A 147 9.90 -13.22 -6.77
C GLY A 147 9.68 -13.17 -8.29
N LEU A 148 9.47 -11.98 -8.83
CA LEU A 148 9.19 -11.81 -10.25
C LEU A 148 10.43 -11.29 -10.99
N PRO A 149 10.79 -11.87 -12.17
CA PRO A 149 11.86 -11.36 -13.01
C PRO A 149 11.65 -9.88 -13.34
N GLY A 150 12.70 -9.08 -13.30
CA GLY A 150 12.64 -7.64 -13.53
C GLY A 150 11.99 -6.80 -12.44
N LEU A 151 11.51 -7.43 -11.35
CA LEU A 151 10.83 -6.78 -10.22
C LEU A 151 11.40 -7.20 -8.86
N ALA A 152 12.62 -7.71 -8.81
CA ALA A 152 13.17 -8.34 -7.60
C ALA A 152 13.13 -7.43 -6.36
N PRO A 153 13.61 -6.16 -6.37
CA PRO A 153 13.52 -5.28 -5.19
C PRO A 153 12.07 -5.03 -4.75
N TYR A 154 11.17 -4.83 -5.71
CA TYR A 154 9.76 -4.62 -5.43
C TYR A 154 9.10 -5.84 -4.79
N SER A 155 9.31 -7.03 -5.39
CA SER A 155 8.77 -8.29 -4.84
C SER A 155 9.30 -8.53 -3.43
N ALA A 156 10.60 -8.40 -3.22
CA ALA A 156 11.23 -8.58 -1.91
C ALA A 156 10.67 -7.61 -0.87
N SER A 157 10.51 -6.32 -1.22
CA SER A 157 9.93 -5.32 -0.31
C SER A 157 8.48 -5.65 0.07
N LYS A 158 7.67 -6.13 -0.90
CA LYS A 158 6.27 -6.50 -0.63
C LYS A 158 6.14 -7.84 0.11
N MET A 159 7.10 -8.75 -0.01
CA MET A 159 7.23 -9.94 0.82
C MET A 159 7.62 -9.58 2.27
N ALA A 160 8.55 -8.64 2.45
CA ALA A 160 8.92 -8.15 3.77
C ALA A 160 7.71 -7.63 4.56
N LEU A 161 6.79 -6.89 3.92
CA LEU A 161 5.55 -6.43 4.57
C LEU A 161 4.66 -7.58 5.07
N GLN A 162 4.68 -8.73 4.41
CA GLN A 162 3.95 -9.90 4.89
C GLN A 162 4.51 -10.41 6.20
N ALA A 163 5.84 -10.55 6.29
CA ALA A 163 6.52 -11.01 7.51
C ALA A 163 6.30 -10.03 8.67
N PHE A 164 6.41 -8.71 8.42
CA PHE A 164 6.11 -7.68 9.43
C PHE A 164 4.66 -7.74 9.90
N ALA A 165 3.71 -7.93 8.99
CA ALA A 165 2.30 -8.03 9.35
C ALA A 165 1.98 -9.29 10.17
N GLU A 166 2.65 -10.39 9.91
CA GLU A 166 2.53 -11.64 10.68
C GLU A 166 3.06 -11.46 12.09
N ALA A 167 4.26 -10.90 12.25
CA ALA A 167 4.85 -10.60 13.56
C ALA A 167 3.97 -9.63 14.35
N LEU A 168 3.64 -8.47 13.75
CA LEU A 168 2.82 -7.44 14.38
C LEU A 168 1.47 -7.98 14.85
N ARG A 169 0.83 -8.86 14.07
CA ARG A 169 -0.45 -9.46 14.44
C ARG A 169 -0.36 -10.33 15.69
N ILE A 170 0.77 -10.98 15.91
CA ILE A 170 1.03 -11.80 17.10
C ILE A 170 1.34 -10.88 18.30
N GLU A 171 2.24 -9.93 18.11
CA GLU A 171 2.67 -8.98 19.15
C GLU A 171 1.50 -8.14 19.69
N GLU A 172 0.59 -7.71 18.82
CA GLU A 172 -0.52 -6.82 19.19
C GLU A 172 -1.84 -7.56 19.47
N HIS A 173 -1.80 -8.90 19.61
CA HIS A 173 -3.00 -9.71 19.83
C HIS A 173 -3.76 -9.30 21.10
N GLU A 174 -3.06 -9.12 22.20
CA GLU A 174 -3.67 -8.74 23.49
C GLU A 174 -4.29 -7.33 23.45
N HIS A 175 -3.71 -6.44 22.64
CA HIS A 175 -4.24 -5.10 22.41
C HIS A 175 -5.41 -5.05 21.44
N GLN A 176 -5.79 -6.19 20.86
CA GLN A 176 -6.91 -6.31 19.92
C GLN A 176 -6.75 -5.42 18.66
N ILE A 177 -5.52 -5.10 18.27
CA ILE A 177 -5.26 -4.41 17.00
C ILE A 177 -5.55 -5.37 15.84
N HIS A 178 -6.32 -4.91 14.87
CA HIS A 178 -6.48 -5.63 13.62
C HIS A 178 -5.32 -5.33 12.68
N VAL A 179 -4.65 -6.35 12.20
CA VAL A 179 -3.62 -6.25 11.17
C VAL A 179 -4.13 -6.91 9.90
N GLY A 180 -4.09 -6.17 8.79
CA GLY A 180 -4.57 -6.65 7.49
C GLY A 180 -3.58 -6.44 6.36
N VAL A 181 -3.49 -7.40 5.43
CA VAL A 181 -2.67 -7.32 4.21
C VAL A 181 -3.56 -7.48 2.99
N LEU A 182 -3.64 -6.43 2.17
CA LEU A 182 -4.34 -6.45 0.89
C LEU A 182 -3.34 -6.70 -0.25
N ARG A 183 -3.37 -7.90 -0.84
CA ARG A 183 -2.56 -8.22 -2.02
C ARG A 183 -3.28 -7.76 -3.28
N VAL A 184 -2.87 -6.58 -3.76
CA VAL A 184 -3.47 -5.92 -4.91
C VAL A 184 -3.01 -6.58 -6.21
N ALA A 185 -3.96 -6.83 -7.10
CA ALA A 185 -3.70 -7.31 -8.46
C ALA A 185 -3.28 -6.15 -9.39
N LYS A 186 -3.08 -6.45 -10.68
CA LYS A 186 -2.84 -5.40 -11.68
C LYS A 186 -4.01 -4.41 -11.69
N THR A 187 -3.72 -3.13 -11.44
CA THR A 187 -4.70 -2.03 -11.47
C THR A 187 -4.51 -1.17 -12.70
N ALA A 188 -5.53 -0.40 -13.02
CA ALA A 188 -5.38 0.69 -13.98
C ALA A 188 -4.20 1.59 -13.59
N ILE A 189 -3.44 2.05 -14.58
CA ILE A 189 -2.33 2.98 -14.36
C ILE A 189 -2.85 4.38 -14.62
N GLU A 190 -2.75 5.25 -13.62
CA GLU A 190 -2.96 6.68 -13.84
C GLU A 190 -1.90 7.22 -14.80
N HIS A 191 -2.28 8.21 -15.61
CA HIS A 191 -1.32 8.95 -16.41
C HIS A 191 -0.21 9.47 -15.50
N GLN A 192 1.06 9.24 -15.89
CA GLN A 192 2.27 9.63 -15.15
C GLN A 192 2.65 8.79 -13.92
N LYS A 193 2.09 7.59 -13.73
CA LYS A 193 2.62 6.69 -12.70
C LYS A 193 4.08 6.35 -12.99
N GLN A 194 4.94 6.57 -12.00
CA GLN A 194 6.38 6.36 -12.11
C GLN A 194 6.82 5.04 -11.47
N THR A 195 7.92 4.51 -11.98
CA THR A 195 8.69 3.38 -11.44
C THR A 195 10.15 3.75 -11.41
N VAL A 196 10.94 3.11 -10.55
CA VAL A 196 12.39 3.28 -10.54
C VAL A 196 12.99 2.34 -11.58
N GLY A 197 13.70 2.88 -12.56
CA GLY A 197 14.43 2.09 -13.56
C GLY A 197 15.68 1.42 -12.98
N ALA A 198 16.32 0.53 -13.74
CA ALA A 198 17.53 -0.15 -13.33
C ALA A 198 18.68 0.82 -12.95
N ASN A 199 18.75 1.96 -13.61
CA ASN A 199 19.72 3.02 -13.36
C ASN A 199 19.38 3.96 -12.18
N GLY A 200 18.32 3.69 -11.43
CA GLY A 200 17.87 4.52 -10.32
C GLY A 200 17.01 5.74 -10.72
N GLN A 201 16.84 5.98 -12.02
CA GLN A 201 16.03 7.11 -12.50
C GLN A 201 14.54 6.75 -12.54
N LEU A 202 13.69 7.77 -12.33
CA LEU A 202 12.26 7.62 -12.46
C LEU A 202 11.86 7.49 -13.94
N GLN A 203 11.08 6.47 -14.24
CA GLN A 203 10.54 6.19 -15.56
C GLN A 203 9.02 6.18 -15.49
N THR A 204 8.36 6.74 -16.49
CA THR A 204 6.90 6.71 -16.58
C THR A 204 6.43 5.36 -17.11
N LEU A 205 5.53 4.71 -16.39
CA LEU A 205 4.93 3.46 -16.85
C LEU A 205 3.96 3.71 -18.00
N LYS A 206 4.06 2.89 -19.04
CA LYS A 206 3.09 2.88 -20.15
C LYS A 206 1.69 2.53 -19.64
N ALA A 207 0.67 3.18 -20.17
CA ALA A 207 -0.72 2.85 -19.86
C ALA A 207 -1.03 1.40 -20.25
N ARG A 208 -1.78 0.69 -19.43
CA ARG A 208 -2.23 -0.67 -19.71
C ARG A 208 -3.55 -0.61 -20.48
N THR A 209 -3.50 -0.76 -21.78
CA THR A 209 -4.68 -0.62 -22.67
C THR A 209 -5.42 -1.91 -22.93
N ASN A 210 -4.77 -3.08 -22.89
CA ASN A 210 -5.32 -4.37 -23.32
C ASN A 210 -5.42 -5.43 -22.20
N GLU A 211 -5.21 -5.06 -20.94
CA GLU A 211 -5.25 -6.00 -19.82
C GLU A 211 -6.53 -5.89 -19.01
N LYS A 212 -7.04 -7.02 -18.52
CA LYS A 212 -8.06 -7.03 -17.48
C LYS A 212 -7.43 -6.50 -16.18
N VAL A 213 -7.63 -5.22 -15.90
CA VAL A 213 -7.13 -4.53 -14.72
C VAL A 213 -8.28 -4.23 -13.76
N LEU A 214 -7.99 -4.17 -12.47
CA LEU A 214 -8.96 -3.74 -11.47
C LEU A 214 -9.02 -2.20 -11.42
N SER A 215 -10.22 -1.67 -11.19
CA SER A 215 -10.37 -0.24 -10.89
C SER A 215 -9.84 0.08 -9.48
N MET A 216 -9.45 1.32 -9.24
CA MET A 216 -8.98 1.76 -7.94
C MET A 216 -10.10 1.77 -6.89
N GLU A 217 -11.33 2.04 -7.31
CA GLU A 217 -12.53 1.97 -6.48
C GLU A 217 -12.75 0.55 -5.96
N ARG A 218 -12.53 -0.47 -6.81
CA ARG A 218 -12.64 -1.87 -6.38
C ARG A 218 -11.58 -2.19 -5.33
N VAL A 219 -10.35 -1.71 -5.49
CA VAL A 219 -9.29 -1.89 -4.48
C VAL A 219 -9.67 -1.22 -3.17
N ALA A 220 -10.21 0.00 -3.23
CA ALA A 220 -10.69 0.71 -2.05
C ALA A 220 -11.81 -0.05 -1.32
N GLN A 221 -12.82 -0.55 -2.03
CA GLN A 221 -13.89 -1.35 -1.45
C GLN A 221 -13.38 -2.63 -0.79
N ASP A 222 -12.41 -3.31 -1.41
CA ASP A 222 -11.80 -4.51 -0.84
C ASP A 222 -10.97 -4.19 0.41
N CYS A 223 -10.34 -3.00 0.47
CA CYS A 223 -9.67 -2.49 1.67
C CYS A 223 -10.66 -2.26 2.82
N LEU A 224 -11.77 -1.59 2.56
CA LEU A 224 -12.81 -1.36 3.57
C LEU A 224 -13.39 -2.68 4.09
N LYS A 225 -13.68 -3.64 3.20
CA LYS A 225 -14.15 -4.98 3.60
C LYS A 225 -13.11 -5.73 4.45
N LEU A 226 -11.81 -5.53 4.19
CA LEU A 226 -10.75 -6.12 4.98
C LEU A 226 -10.78 -5.57 6.42
N ILE A 227 -10.97 -4.25 6.58
CA ILE A 227 -11.11 -3.57 7.88
C ILE A 227 -12.39 -4.03 8.59
N GLU A 228 -13.55 -3.92 7.94
CA GLU A 228 -14.86 -4.23 8.50
C GLU A 228 -14.94 -5.67 9.04
N ASN A 229 -14.43 -6.63 8.27
CA ASN A 229 -14.44 -8.04 8.66
C ASN A 229 -13.23 -8.47 9.49
N ARG A 230 -12.31 -7.57 9.81
CA ARG A 230 -11.06 -7.81 10.56
C ARG A 230 -10.28 -9.04 10.04
N ARG A 231 -10.25 -9.23 8.72
CA ARG A 231 -9.53 -10.35 8.10
C ARG A 231 -8.04 -10.05 8.01
N PHE A 232 -7.21 -11.05 8.24
CA PHE A 232 -5.75 -10.88 8.13
C PHE A 232 -5.31 -10.64 6.68
N THR A 233 -5.85 -11.37 5.72
CA THR A 233 -5.43 -11.21 4.32
C THR A 233 -6.62 -11.16 3.37
N ASN A 234 -6.47 -10.36 2.32
CA ASN A 234 -7.30 -10.42 1.13
C ASN A 234 -6.40 -10.44 -0.10
N THR A 235 -6.50 -11.50 -0.90
CA THR A 235 -5.82 -11.61 -2.20
C THR A 235 -6.86 -11.38 -3.28
N GLN A 236 -6.67 -10.31 -4.04
CA GLN A 236 -7.58 -9.95 -5.11
C GLN A 236 -7.47 -10.94 -6.28
N THR A 237 -8.55 -11.11 -6.99
CA THR A 237 -8.75 -12.00 -8.14
C THR A 237 -8.68 -13.51 -7.80
N ILE A 238 -9.44 -14.29 -8.55
CA ILE A 238 -9.43 -15.75 -8.44
C ILE A 238 -8.06 -16.30 -8.83
N LEU A 239 -7.48 -15.76 -9.91
CA LEU A 239 -6.16 -16.16 -10.38
C LEU A 239 -5.06 -15.88 -9.32
N GLY A 240 -5.15 -14.73 -8.63
CA GLY A 240 -4.23 -14.42 -7.52
C GLY A 240 -4.34 -15.41 -6.36
N LYS A 241 -5.56 -15.85 -6.02
CA LYS A 241 -5.79 -16.86 -4.97
C LYS A 241 -5.25 -18.24 -5.39
N ILE A 242 -5.46 -18.63 -6.63
CA ILE A 242 -4.90 -19.87 -7.19
C ILE A 242 -3.38 -19.83 -7.17
N ASN A 243 -2.78 -18.71 -7.62
CA ASN A 243 -1.32 -18.54 -7.59
C ASN A 243 -0.75 -18.63 -6.17
N LEU A 244 -1.42 -18.01 -5.20
CA LEU A 244 -1.02 -18.09 -3.78
C LEU A 244 -1.06 -19.54 -3.28
N LEU A 245 -2.11 -20.30 -3.61
CA LEU A 245 -2.23 -21.70 -3.22
C LEU A 245 -1.17 -22.56 -3.89
N LEU A 246 -0.99 -22.40 -5.21
CA LEU A 246 0.03 -23.13 -5.98
C LEU A 246 1.44 -22.85 -5.43
N ASN A 247 1.76 -21.58 -5.13
CA ASN A 247 3.07 -21.23 -4.58
C ASN A 247 3.32 -21.84 -3.19
N ARG A 248 2.27 -22.07 -2.40
CA ARG A 248 2.38 -22.74 -1.10
C ARG A 248 2.62 -24.24 -1.21
N ILE A 249 1.98 -24.89 -2.20
CA ILE A 249 2.04 -26.36 -2.38
C ILE A 249 3.25 -26.73 -3.23
N SER A 250 3.51 -26.01 -4.31
CA SER A 250 4.57 -26.35 -5.27
C SER A 250 5.22 -25.08 -5.84
N PRO A 251 6.12 -24.41 -5.09
CA PRO A 251 6.81 -23.22 -5.55
C PRO A 251 7.61 -23.45 -6.84
N LEU A 252 8.20 -24.64 -7.00
CA LEU A 252 8.95 -25.01 -8.21
C LEU A 252 8.06 -25.13 -9.46
N LEU A 253 6.78 -25.47 -9.30
CA LEU A 253 5.84 -25.45 -10.43
C LEU A 253 5.57 -24.00 -10.87
N VAL A 254 5.38 -23.09 -9.90
CA VAL A 254 5.22 -21.65 -10.19
C VAL A 254 6.45 -21.09 -10.91
N GLU A 255 7.66 -21.45 -10.43
CA GLU A 255 8.92 -21.05 -11.05
C GLU A 255 9.00 -21.54 -12.51
N ARG A 256 8.69 -22.81 -12.78
CA ARG A 256 8.66 -23.37 -14.16
C ARG A 256 7.69 -22.61 -15.07
N ILE A 257 6.52 -22.21 -14.55
CA ILE A 257 5.54 -21.40 -15.30
C ILE A 257 6.13 -20.00 -15.59
N LEU A 258 6.80 -19.39 -14.62
CA LEU A 258 7.44 -18.07 -14.82
C LEU A 258 8.57 -18.15 -15.84
N ILE A 259 9.41 -19.19 -15.80
CA ILE A 259 10.49 -19.43 -16.75
C ILE A 259 9.93 -19.56 -18.19
N LYS A 260 8.87 -20.36 -18.38
CA LYS A 260 8.21 -20.51 -19.69
C LYS A 260 7.66 -19.18 -20.23
N ASN A 261 7.31 -18.24 -19.36
CA ASN A 261 6.75 -16.93 -19.71
C ASN A 261 7.76 -15.78 -19.54
N ILE A 262 9.06 -16.05 -19.44
CA ILE A 262 10.08 -15.04 -19.13
C ILE A 262 10.12 -13.89 -20.14
N HIS A 263 9.78 -14.14 -21.40
CA HIS A 263 9.74 -13.12 -22.45
C HIS A 263 8.79 -11.96 -22.10
N ARG A 264 7.63 -12.25 -21.49
CA ARG A 264 6.66 -11.22 -21.07
C ARG A 264 7.23 -10.28 -20.00
N PHE A 265 8.07 -10.82 -19.11
CA PHE A 265 8.71 -10.00 -18.09
C PHE A 265 9.84 -9.13 -18.64
N LYS A 266 10.56 -9.62 -19.68
CA LYS A 266 11.60 -8.84 -20.38
C LYS A 266 11.01 -7.64 -21.12
N GLU A 267 9.87 -7.83 -21.81
CA GLU A 267 9.15 -6.74 -22.50
C GLU A 267 8.60 -5.68 -21.52
N GLU A 268 8.15 -6.10 -20.33
CA GLU A 268 7.67 -5.19 -19.28
C GLU A 268 8.84 -4.49 -18.54
N SER A 269 10.09 -4.93 -18.72
CA SER A 269 11.27 -4.39 -18.03
C SER A 269 12.00 -3.34 -18.87
N GLN A 270 11.72 -3.27 -20.16
CA GLN A 270 12.17 -2.23 -21.10
C GLN A 270 11.13 -1.10 -21.19
#